data_521e961e65559f9955bace958b61afea
#
_entry.id   521e961e65559f9955bace958b61afea
#
_cell.length_a   1.000
_cell.length_b   1.000
_cell.length_c   1.000
_cell.angle_alpha   90.00
_cell.angle_beta   90.00
_cell.angle_gamma   90.00
#
_symmetry.space_group_name_H-M   'P 1'
#
loop_
_entity.id
_entity.type
_entity.pdbx_description
1 polymer ?
#
loop_
_entity_poly.entity_id
_entity_poly.type
_entity_poly.pdbx_seq_one_letter_code
_entity_poly.pdbx_strand_id
1 'polypeptide(L)'
;MSVTWHREILESGFAILPHVFSVEDVDELVVGLDAVMNRASEAEGPIRDKSGTVYAGRNLLRLFEPARSIWRREPLLDFLRTVLGPDFGLVRVLFFDKPPERTWALPWHKDLTIAVKPHSGASTVFSKPTLKAGVPHVEASREVLETMLTLRIHLDDMTDENGPLLVVPGSHFSGKAAVAPDETVQTILGQRGSVLAMRPMLAHRSISSREGTTQHRRILHLEFTGQPQLPDGFEWHDFIAA
;
A
#
# COMPACT_ATOMS: atom_id res chain seq x y z
N MET A 1 15.83 8.95 -15.37
CA MET A 1 14.68 9.01 -14.44
C MET A 1 14.72 7.90 -13.37
N SER A 2 14.97 6.65 -13.72
CA SER A 2 15.06 5.52 -12.76
C SER A 2 16.09 5.73 -11.61
N VAL A 3 17.26 6.29 -11.89
CA VAL A 3 18.32 6.56 -10.90
C VAL A 3 17.89 7.55 -9.80
N THR A 4 17.05 8.52 -10.11
CA THR A 4 16.57 9.52 -9.15
C THR A 4 15.61 8.89 -8.15
N TRP A 5 14.61 8.13 -8.60
CA TRP A 5 13.64 7.47 -7.72
C TRP A 5 14.27 6.41 -6.81
N HIS A 6 15.26 5.66 -7.35
CA HIS A 6 16.02 4.70 -6.54
C HIS A 6 16.76 5.39 -5.40
N ARG A 7 17.43 6.51 -5.66
CA ARG A 7 18.10 7.29 -4.63
C ARG A 7 17.11 7.83 -3.59
N GLU A 8 15.97 8.38 -4.03
CA GLU A 8 14.91 8.87 -3.13
C GLU A 8 14.38 7.78 -2.19
N ILE A 9 14.15 6.56 -2.69
CA ILE A 9 13.75 5.41 -1.86
C ILE A 9 14.80 5.06 -0.82
N LEU A 10 16.08 5.15 -1.17
CA LEU A 10 17.18 4.85 -0.25
C LEU A 10 17.35 5.94 0.82
N GLU A 11 17.27 7.20 0.44
CA GLU A 11 17.56 8.33 1.33
C GLU A 11 16.32 8.76 2.14
N SER A 12 15.17 8.89 1.48
CA SER A 12 13.95 9.44 2.07
C SER A 12 12.93 8.37 2.48
N GLY A 13 13.06 7.14 1.95
CA GLY A 13 12.13 6.04 2.19
C GLY A 13 10.89 6.10 1.30
N PHE A 14 10.78 7.06 0.39
CA PHE A 14 9.71 7.16 -0.61
C PHE A 14 10.17 7.89 -1.87
N ALA A 15 9.42 7.66 -2.95
CA ALA A 15 9.57 8.38 -4.23
C ALA A 15 8.21 8.53 -4.90
N ILE A 16 8.03 9.60 -5.70
CA ILE A 16 6.82 9.79 -6.50
C ILE A 16 7.19 9.59 -7.98
N LEU A 17 6.53 8.62 -8.61
CA LEU A 17 6.66 8.34 -10.03
C LEU A 17 5.47 9.01 -10.75
N PRO A 18 5.69 10.13 -11.47
CA PRO A 18 4.59 10.83 -12.15
C PRO A 18 4.17 10.11 -13.42
N HIS A 19 2.92 10.28 -13.81
CA HIS A 19 2.38 9.87 -15.11
C HIS A 19 2.64 8.41 -15.51
N VAL A 20 2.51 7.48 -14.54
CA VAL A 20 2.70 6.04 -14.80
C VAL A 20 1.49 5.45 -15.52
N PHE A 21 0.30 5.92 -15.15
CA PHE A 21 -0.98 5.50 -15.71
C PHE A 21 -1.63 6.67 -16.45
N SER A 22 -2.24 6.39 -17.60
CA SER A 22 -3.07 7.38 -18.29
C SER A 22 -4.40 7.60 -17.55
N VAL A 23 -5.14 8.63 -17.94
CA VAL A 23 -6.47 8.89 -17.38
C VAL A 23 -7.40 7.71 -17.69
N GLU A 24 -7.32 7.15 -18.89
CA GLU A 24 -8.11 6.00 -19.36
C GLU A 24 -7.78 4.75 -18.55
N ASP A 25 -6.49 4.45 -18.31
CA ASP A 25 -6.07 3.34 -17.43
C ASP A 25 -6.73 3.46 -16.04
N VAL A 26 -6.72 4.66 -15.47
CA VAL A 26 -7.28 4.89 -14.14
C VAL A 26 -8.81 4.83 -14.14
N ASP A 27 -9.48 5.31 -15.17
CA ASP A 27 -10.94 5.18 -15.31
C ASP A 27 -11.36 3.71 -15.34
N GLU A 28 -10.67 2.88 -16.11
CA GLU A 28 -10.93 1.44 -16.17
C GLU A 28 -10.73 0.77 -14.82
N LEU A 29 -9.65 1.14 -14.10
CA LEU A 29 -9.39 0.62 -12.75
C LEU A 29 -10.50 1.00 -11.76
N VAL A 30 -10.93 2.25 -11.78
CA VAL A 30 -11.98 2.75 -10.88
C VAL A 30 -13.29 2.02 -11.14
N VAL A 31 -13.73 1.95 -12.40
CA VAL A 31 -14.97 1.25 -12.79
C VAL A 31 -14.93 -0.22 -12.38
N GLY A 32 -13.79 -0.89 -12.64
CA GLY A 32 -13.62 -2.30 -12.26
C GLY A 32 -13.60 -2.52 -10.76
N LEU A 33 -12.92 -1.67 -10.00
CA LEU A 33 -12.88 -1.73 -8.54
C LEU A 33 -14.26 -1.50 -7.93
N ASP A 34 -14.98 -0.47 -8.36
CA ASP A 34 -16.33 -0.17 -7.88
C ASP A 34 -17.28 -1.34 -8.15
N ALA A 35 -17.23 -1.93 -9.34
CA ALA A 35 -18.06 -3.08 -9.69
C ALA A 35 -17.78 -4.29 -8.80
N VAL A 36 -16.50 -4.59 -8.52
CA VAL A 36 -16.09 -5.73 -7.67
C VAL A 36 -16.44 -5.46 -6.21
N MET A 37 -16.11 -4.27 -5.69
CA MET A 37 -16.34 -3.91 -4.29
C MET A 37 -17.84 -3.87 -3.94
N ASN A 38 -18.69 -3.42 -4.86
CA ASN A 38 -20.14 -3.40 -4.65
C ASN A 38 -20.78 -4.79 -4.69
N ARG A 39 -20.24 -5.72 -5.49
CA ARG A 39 -20.75 -7.08 -5.63
C ARG A 39 -20.28 -8.04 -4.53
N ALA A 40 -19.03 -7.90 -4.08
CA ALA A 40 -18.45 -8.78 -3.08
C ALA A 40 -19.02 -8.53 -1.68
N SER A 41 -19.16 -9.59 -0.89
CA SER A 41 -19.55 -9.52 0.52
C SER A 41 -18.39 -9.05 1.41
N GLU A 42 -18.70 -8.54 2.62
CA GLU A 42 -17.66 -8.13 3.59
C GLU A 42 -16.74 -9.30 4.00
N ALA A 43 -17.26 -10.52 4.05
CA ALA A 43 -16.46 -11.70 4.34
C ALA A 43 -15.38 -11.97 3.27
N GLU A 44 -15.58 -11.50 2.04
CA GLU A 44 -14.63 -11.64 0.95
C GLU A 44 -13.56 -10.55 0.92
N GLY A 45 -13.83 -9.37 1.49
CA GLY A 45 -12.80 -8.33 1.53
C GLY A 45 -13.22 -6.87 1.63
N PRO A 46 -14.35 -6.42 1.04
CA PRO A 46 -14.81 -5.05 1.20
C PRO A 46 -15.07 -4.69 2.66
N ILE A 47 -14.74 -3.46 3.00
CA ILE A 47 -15.02 -2.88 4.32
C ILE A 47 -15.99 -1.73 4.10
N ARG A 48 -17.16 -1.82 4.74
CA ARG A 48 -18.24 -0.86 4.59
C ARG A 48 -18.48 -0.10 5.88
N ASP A 49 -19.05 1.05 5.75
CA ASP A 49 -19.58 1.79 6.91
C ASP A 49 -21.02 1.38 7.20
N LYS A 50 -21.63 2.04 8.19
CA LYS A 50 -23.01 1.78 8.60
C LYS A 50 -24.06 2.11 7.52
N SER A 51 -23.71 2.96 6.54
CA SER A 51 -24.56 3.29 5.39
C SER A 51 -24.42 2.31 4.24
N GLY A 52 -23.45 1.38 4.32
CA GLY A 52 -23.11 0.43 3.26
C GLY A 52 -22.05 0.94 2.27
N THR A 53 -21.52 2.14 2.45
CA THR A 53 -20.51 2.73 1.59
C THR A 53 -19.16 2.01 1.78
N VAL A 54 -18.57 1.51 0.71
CA VAL A 54 -17.23 0.90 0.74
C VAL A 54 -16.18 1.99 0.88
N TYR A 55 -15.30 1.85 1.86
CA TYR A 55 -14.17 2.78 2.06
C TYR A 55 -12.81 2.09 2.10
N ALA A 56 -12.78 0.76 2.10
CA ALA A 56 -11.56 -0.01 1.96
C ALA A 56 -11.88 -1.41 1.41
N GLY A 57 -10.86 -2.07 0.86
CA GLY A 57 -10.96 -3.45 0.38
C GLY A 57 -9.70 -4.23 0.66
N ARG A 58 -9.87 -5.52 0.99
CA ARG A 58 -8.83 -6.52 1.20
C ARG A 58 -8.97 -7.63 0.15
N ASN A 59 -7.99 -8.54 0.11
CA ASN A 59 -8.02 -9.73 -0.75
C ASN A 59 -8.20 -9.42 -2.25
N LEU A 60 -7.71 -8.26 -2.73
CA LEU A 60 -7.90 -7.84 -4.11
C LEU A 60 -7.18 -8.75 -5.12
N LEU A 61 -6.13 -9.47 -4.73
CA LEU A 61 -5.51 -10.47 -5.59
C LEU A 61 -6.47 -11.61 -5.98
N ARG A 62 -7.51 -11.85 -5.18
CA ARG A 62 -8.58 -12.80 -5.48
C ARG A 62 -9.78 -12.15 -6.16
N LEU A 63 -10.13 -10.92 -5.75
CA LEU A 63 -11.37 -10.27 -6.16
C LEU A 63 -11.25 -9.48 -7.46
N PHE A 64 -10.08 -8.92 -7.74
CA PHE A 64 -9.84 -7.98 -8.83
C PHE A 64 -8.64 -8.42 -9.67
N GLU A 65 -8.91 -9.17 -10.73
CA GLU A 65 -7.87 -9.77 -11.58
C GLU A 65 -6.84 -8.76 -12.08
N PRO A 66 -7.18 -7.54 -12.54
CA PRO A 66 -6.19 -6.56 -12.99
C PRO A 66 -5.12 -6.23 -11.95
N ALA A 67 -5.42 -6.33 -10.63
CA ALA A 67 -4.43 -6.11 -9.58
C ALA A 67 -3.22 -7.06 -9.65
N ARG A 68 -3.38 -8.22 -10.28
CA ARG A 68 -2.32 -9.23 -10.41
C ARG A 68 -1.24 -8.85 -11.41
N SER A 69 -1.54 -7.94 -12.36
CA SER A 69 -0.65 -7.63 -13.49
C SER A 69 -0.48 -6.14 -13.80
N ILE A 70 -1.32 -5.25 -13.25
CA ILE A 70 -1.31 -3.81 -13.55
C ILE A 70 0.06 -3.13 -13.34
N TRP A 71 0.87 -3.66 -12.44
CA TRP A 71 2.23 -3.21 -12.14
C TRP A 71 3.28 -3.69 -13.14
N ARG A 72 2.94 -4.66 -14.04
CA ARG A 72 3.83 -5.22 -15.06
C ARG A 72 3.93 -4.30 -16.28
N ARG A 73 4.28 -3.06 -16.03
CA ARG A 73 4.48 -2.03 -17.06
C ARG A 73 5.69 -1.17 -16.71
N GLU A 74 6.32 -0.62 -17.73
CA GLU A 74 7.34 0.39 -17.50
C GLU A 74 6.68 1.74 -17.13
N PRO A 75 7.31 2.52 -16.24
CA PRO A 75 8.61 2.30 -15.63
C PRO A 75 8.58 1.50 -14.31
N LEU A 76 7.42 0.96 -13.87
CA LEU A 76 7.30 0.28 -12.56
C LEU A 76 8.12 -1.00 -12.49
N LEU A 77 8.14 -1.78 -13.56
CA LEU A 77 8.82 -3.08 -13.58
C LEU A 77 10.34 -2.93 -13.42
N ASP A 78 10.94 -1.97 -14.14
CA ASP A 78 12.37 -1.64 -14.02
C ASP A 78 12.69 -1.09 -12.62
N PHE A 79 11.85 -0.20 -12.10
CA PHE A 79 11.99 0.37 -10.77
C PHE A 79 11.93 -0.71 -9.68
N LEU A 80 10.95 -1.60 -9.72
CA LEU A 80 10.81 -2.71 -8.77
C LEU A 80 12.02 -3.65 -8.80
N ARG A 81 12.50 -4.03 -9.99
CA ARG A 81 13.72 -4.84 -10.15
C ARG A 81 14.95 -4.16 -9.54
N THR A 82 15.07 -2.86 -9.75
CA THR A 82 16.21 -2.09 -9.22
C THR A 82 16.19 -2.03 -7.70
N VAL A 83 15.01 -1.88 -7.09
CA VAL A 83 14.87 -1.70 -5.63
C VAL A 83 14.82 -3.01 -4.86
N LEU A 84 14.24 -4.07 -5.43
CA LEU A 84 13.95 -5.33 -4.77
C LEU A 84 14.76 -6.52 -5.27
N GLY A 85 15.46 -6.36 -6.40
CA GLY A 85 16.18 -7.45 -7.05
C GLY A 85 15.31 -8.22 -8.07
N PRO A 86 15.90 -9.23 -8.76
CA PRO A 86 15.23 -9.92 -9.87
C PRO A 86 14.11 -10.86 -9.46
N ASP A 87 14.17 -11.41 -8.23
CA ASP A 87 13.26 -12.45 -7.75
C ASP A 87 12.08 -11.89 -6.94
N PHE A 88 11.75 -10.59 -7.13
CA PHE A 88 10.67 -9.97 -6.39
C PHE A 88 9.30 -10.50 -6.77
N GLY A 89 8.33 -10.30 -5.87
CA GLY A 89 6.93 -10.65 -6.13
C GLY A 89 5.95 -9.75 -5.40
N LEU A 90 4.74 -9.70 -5.93
CA LEU A 90 3.58 -9.04 -5.34
C LEU A 90 2.96 -9.98 -4.30
N VAL A 91 2.75 -9.49 -3.06
CA VAL A 91 2.29 -10.31 -1.93
C VAL A 91 0.94 -9.88 -1.36
N ARG A 92 0.50 -8.65 -1.60
CA ARG A 92 -0.80 -8.16 -1.12
C ARG A 92 -1.28 -6.97 -1.94
N VAL A 93 -2.60 -6.86 -2.11
CA VAL A 93 -3.23 -5.67 -2.69
C VAL A 93 -4.43 -5.26 -1.86
N LEU A 94 -4.50 -3.96 -1.56
CA LEU A 94 -5.55 -3.30 -0.80
C LEU A 94 -6.14 -2.14 -1.61
N PHE A 95 -7.38 -1.81 -1.31
CA PHE A 95 -8.05 -0.61 -1.80
C PHE A 95 -8.41 0.29 -0.63
N PHE A 96 -8.27 1.60 -0.81
CA PHE A 96 -8.70 2.62 0.15
C PHE A 96 -9.42 3.73 -0.59
N ASP A 97 -10.54 4.18 -0.01
CA ASP A 97 -11.28 5.35 -0.45
C ASP A 97 -11.57 6.29 0.73
N LYS A 98 -11.48 7.57 0.48
CA LYS A 98 -12.09 8.63 1.28
C LYS A 98 -13.12 9.34 0.41
N PRO A 99 -14.36 8.86 0.42
CA PRO A 99 -15.41 9.52 -0.35
C PRO A 99 -15.77 10.89 0.27
N PRO A 100 -16.38 11.80 -0.49
CA PRO A 100 -16.74 13.14 -0.04
C PRO A 100 -17.58 13.16 1.23
N GLU A 101 -18.51 12.23 1.35
CA GLU A 101 -19.45 12.15 2.47
C GLU A 101 -18.84 11.55 3.75
N ARG A 102 -17.64 10.96 3.61
CA ARG A 102 -16.99 10.28 4.72
C ARG A 102 -15.49 10.52 4.76
N THR A 103 -15.07 11.34 5.67
CA THR A 103 -13.66 11.50 5.99
C THR A 103 -13.23 10.60 7.14
N TRP A 104 -11.97 10.19 7.14
CA TRP A 104 -11.30 9.48 8.22
C TRP A 104 -9.81 9.82 8.24
N ALA A 105 -9.20 9.66 9.39
CA ALA A 105 -7.77 9.89 9.58
C ALA A 105 -7.12 8.64 10.17
N LEU A 106 -5.86 8.43 9.86
CA LEU A 106 -5.01 7.46 10.55
C LEU A 106 -3.92 8.20 11.32
N PRO A 107 -3.67 7.86 12.58
CA PRO A 107 -2.55 8.44 13.33
C PRO A 107 -1.21 8.03 12.72
N TRP A 108 -0.11 8.60 13.22
CA TRP A 108 1.24 8.20 12.84
C TRP A 108 1.46 6.72 13.09
N HIS A 109 1.93 6.00 12.08
CA HIS A 109 2.22 4.57 12.14
C HIS A 109 3.25 4.18 11.06
N LYS A 110 3.67 2.92 11.12
CA LYS A 110 4.45 2.22 10.10
C LYS A 110 3.71 0.95 9.73
N ASP A 111 3.85 0.50 8.49
CA ASP A 111 3.23 -0.73 8.01
C ASP A 111 4.10 -1.93 8.42
N LEU A 112 3.74 -2.59 9.51
CA LEU A 112 4.54 -3.65 10.10
C LEU A 112 3.97 -5.06 9.89
N THR A 113 2.76 -5.19 9.34
CA THR A 113 2.07 -6.48 9.24
C THR A 113 2.07 -7.02 7.82
N ILE A 114 2.39 -8.31 7.69
CA ILE A 114 2.34 -9.05 6.44
C ILE A 114 1.25 -10.13 6.47
N ALA A 115 0.75 -10.51 5.30
CA ALA A 115 -0.21 -11.62 5.14
C ALA A 115 0.55 -12.93 4.93
N VAL A 116 0.20 -13.96 5.71
CA VAL A 116 0.86 -15.27 5.68
C VAL A 116 -0.15 -16.40 5.54
N LYS A 117 0.29 -17.56 5.08
CA LYS A 117 -0.50 -18.80 5.18
C LYS A 117 -0.67 -19.21 6.65
N PRO A 118 -1.70 -20.01 6.99
CA PRO A 118 -1.82 -20.55 8.34
C PRO A 118 -0.52 -21.27 8.75
N HIS A 119 0.01 -20.93 9.92
CA HIS A 119 1.23 -21.50 10.48
C HIS A 119 1.06 -21.71 11.98
N SER A 120 1.49 -22.87 12.49
CA SER A 120 1.37 -23.24 13.90
C SER A 120 2.69 -23.29 14.66
N GLY A 121 3.81 -23.05 13.98
CA GLY A 121 5.14 -23.05 14.59
C GLY A 121 5.41 -21.80 15.43
N ALA A 122 6.27 -21.92 16.45
CA ALA A 122 6.81 -20.76 17.14
C ALA A 122 7.79 -20.01 16.22
N SER A 123 7.86 -18.70 16.38
CA SER A 123 8.81 -17.85 15.65
C SER A 123 9.42 -16.79 16.57
N THR A 124 10.67 -16.48 16.31
CA THR A 124 11.36 -15.31 16.91
C THR A 124 11.34 -14.10 15.97
N VAL A 125 10.96 -14.31 14.70
CA VAL A 125 10.95 -13.32 13.62
C VAL A 125 9.56 -12.66 13.47
N PHE A 126 8.51 -13.43 13.77
CA PHE A 126 7.12 -13.00 13.61
C PHE A 126 6.38 -12.95 14.95
N SER A 127 5.53 -11.94 15.12
CA SER A 127 4.78 -11.70 16.35
C SER A 127 3.37 -11.20 16.08
N LYS A 128 2.56 -11.03 17.12
CA LYS A 128 1.23 -10.42 17.10
C LYS A 128 0.31 -11.00 16.00
N PRO A 129 0.04 -12.31 16.00
CA PRO A 129 -0.83 -12.91 15.01
C PRO A 129 -2.23 -12.29 15.07
N THR A 130 -2.80 -11.99 13.91
CA THR A 130 -4.16 -11.45 13.75
C THR A 130 -4.84 -12.09 12.54
N LEU A 131 -6.17 -12.07 12.52
CA LEU A 131 -6.96 -12.52 11.38
C LEU A 131 -7.70 -11.32 10.78
N LYS A 132 -7.55 -11.08 9.47
CA LYS A 132 -8.20 -9.96 8.77
C LYS A 132 -8.87 -10.49 7.49
N ALA A 133 -10.20 -10.39 7.40
CA ALA A 133 -10.99 -10.92 6.30
C ALA A 133 -10.61 -12.38 5.94
N GLY A 134 -10.48 -13.25 6.97
CA GLY A 134 -10.15 -14.66 6.81
C GLY A 134 -8.67 -14.97 6.52
N VAL A 135 -7.81 -13.97 6.39
CA VAL A 135 -6.37 -14.14 6.11
C VAL A 135 -5.54 -13.91 7.37
N PRO A 136 -4.66 -14.86 7.76
CA PRO A 136 -3.72 -14.67 8.86
C PRO A 136 -2.70 -13.57 8.54
N HIS A 137 -2.41 -12.74 9.53
CA HIS A 137 -1.38 -11.70 9.46
C HIS A 137 -0.49 -11.78 10.69
N VAL A 138 0.77 -11.42 10.52
CA VAL A 138 1.76 -11.30 11.60
C VAL A 138 2.51 -9.98 11.47
N GLU A 139 3.00 -9.47 12.58
CA GLU A 139 4.00 -8.40 12.56
C GLU A 139 5.35 -9.01 12.21
N ALA A 140 5.99 -8.53 11.15
CA ALA A 140 7.26 -9.04 10.65
C ALA A 140 8.46 -8.39 11.36
N SER A 141 9.62 -9.06 11.31
CA SER A 141 10.88 -8.48 11.76
C SER A 141 11.32 -7.32 10.86
N ARG A 142 12.29 -6.55 11.35
CA ARG A 142 12.89 -5.46 10.59
C ARG A 142 13.50 -5.95 9.26
N GLU A 143 14.21 -7.06 9.33
CA GLU A 143 14.93 -7.66 8.19
C GLU A 143 13.95 -8.02 7.05
N VAL A 144 12.81 -8.60 7.37
CA VAL A 144 11.76 -8.90 6.38
C VAL A 144 11.17 -7.61 5.81
N LEU A 145 10.86 -6.62 6.65
CA LEU A 145 10.28 -5.34 6.20
C LEU A 145 11.24 -4.52 5.33
N GLU A 146 12.55 -4.61 5.56
CA GLU A 146 13.57 -3.96 4.73
C GLU A 146 13.63 -4.52 3.30
N THR A 147 13.20 -5.75 3.07
CA THR A 147 13.08 -6.34 1.72
C THR A 147 11.80 -5.96 0.98
N MET A 148 10.92 -5.18 1.60
CA MET A 148 9.61 -4.85 1.05
C MET A 148 9.53 -3.43 0.50
N LEU A 149 8.59 -3.24 -0.41
CA LEU A 149 8.22 -1.96 -0.98
C LEU A 149 6.72 -1.92 -1.24
N THR A 150 6.10 -0.78 -0.99
CA THR A 150 4.70 -0.52 -1.34
C THR A 150 4.63 0.43 -2.52
N LEU A 151 3.77 0.13 -3.49
CA LEU A 151 3.33 1.06 -4.52
C LEU A 151 1.88 1.48 -4.25
N ARG A 152 1.63 2.78 -4.24
CA ARG A 152 0.28 3.36 -4.07
C ARG A 152 -0.09 4.09 -5.35
N ILE A 153 -0.94 3.46 -6.17
CA ILE A 153 -1.45 4.07 -7.40
C ILE A 153 -2.54 5.06 -7.01
N HIS A 154 -2.36 6.31 -7.37
CA HIS A 154 -3.34 7.37 -7.14
C HIS A 154 -4.45 7.29 -8.21
N LEU A 155 -5.64 6.91 -7.78
CA LEU A 155 -6.81 6.83 -8.66
C LEU A 155 -7.57 8.16 -8.78
N ASP A 156 -7.24 9.11 -7.91
CA ASP A 156 -7.68 10.51 -7.93
C ASP A 156 -6.46 11.42 -7.72
N ASP A 157 -6.61 12.71 -7.98
CA ASP A 157 -5.61 13.69 -7.58
C ASP A 157 -5.47 13.70 -6.05
N MET A 158 -4.23 13.72 -5.57
CA MET A 158 -3.92 13.90 -4.15
C MET A 158 -3.73 15.39 -3.87
N THR A 159 -4.69 16.00 -3.21
CA THR A 159 -4.74 17.45 -2.92
C THR A 159 -4.79 17.69 -1.41
N ASP A 160 -4.60 18.94 -0.99
CA ASP A 160 -4.76 19.33 0.42
C ASP A 160 -6.21 19.21 0.91
N GLU A 161 -7.17 19.03 0.01
CA GLU A 161 -8.59 18.99 0.33
C GLU A 161 -9.11 17.60 0.64
N ASN A 162 -8.53 16.55 0.01
CA ASN A 162 -9.06 15.18 0.12
C ASN A 162 -8.30 14.29 1.11
N GLY A 163 -7.62 14.89 2.07
CA GLY A 163 -6.97 14.17 3.17
C GLY A 163 -5.74 13.38 2.75
N PRO A 164 -4.70 14.06 2.23
CA PRO A 164 -3.49 13.43 1.73
C PRO A 164 -2.71 12.66 2.79
N LEU A 165 -1.73 11.89 2.34
CA LEU A 165 -0.75 11.24 3.20
C LEU A 165 0.32 12.24 3.62
N LEU A 166 0.72 12.19 4.89
CA LEU A 166 1.90 12.87 5.41
C LEU A 166 2.94 11.84 5.78
N VAL A 167 4.19 12.11 5.46
CA VAL A 167 5.33 11.23 5.75
C VAL A 167 6.43 11.97 6.51
N VAL A 168 7.26 11.23 7.24
CA VAL A 168 8.51 11.72 7.82
C VAL A 168 9.68 11.17 7.00
N PRO A 169 10.30 11.96 6.10
CA PRO A 169 11.41 11.49 5.28
C PRO A 169 12.54 10.90 6.12
N GLY A 170 13.13 9.80 5.68
CA GLY A 170 14.23 9.11 6.36
C GLY A 170 13.82 8.29 7.60
N SER A 171 12.57 8.36 8.04
CA SER A 171 12.11 7.66 9.26
C SER A 171 12.14 6.12 9.16
N HIS A 172 12.27 5.57 7.97
CA HIS A 172 12.47 4.12 7.79
C HIS A 172 13.79 3.61 8.37
N PHE A 173 14.81 4.46 8.51
CA PHE A 173 16.08 4.10 9.17
C PHE A 173 15.94 3.78 10.65
N SER A 174 14.94 4.34 11.34
CA SER A 174 14.67 4.00 12.74
C SER A 174 14.02 2.62 12.91
N GLY A 175 13.90 1.83 11.84
CA GLY A 175 13.28 0.52 11.86
C GLY A 175 11.84 0.57 12.34
N LYS A 176 11.46 -0.30 13.27
CA LYS A 176 10.09 -0.41 13.80
C LYS A 176 9.78 0.62 14.90
N ALA A 177 10.76 1.39 15.37
CA ALA A 177 10.55 2.37 16.43
C ALA A 177 9.52 3.44 16.01
N ALA A 178 8.69 3.84 16.95
CA ALA A 178 7.79 4.97 16.76
C ALA A 178 8.61 6.24 16.51
N VAL A 179 8.10 7.11 15.65
CA VAL A 179 8.71 8.40 15.32
C VAL A 179 7.79 9.49 15.83
N ALA A 180 8.32 10.39 16.66
CA ALA A 180 7.67 11.65 16.98
C ALA A 180 7.95 12.63 15.83
N PRO A 181 6.92 13.14 15.14
CA PRO A 181 7.11 14.00 13.98
C PRO A 181 7.30 15.45 14.43
N ASP A 182 8.47 15.80 14.87
CA ASP A 182 8.74 17.15 15.34
C ASP A 182 9.44 18.05 14.30
N GLU A 183 9.95 17.56 13.17
CA GLU A 183 10.79 18.42 12.34
C GLU A 183 10.48 18.50 10.83
N THR A 184 10.27 17.42 10.13
CA THR A 184 10.17 17.49 8.65
C THR A 184 9.05 16.62 8.10
N VAL A 185 7.84 17.02 8.36
CA VAL A 185 6.68 16.37 7.75
C VAL A 185 6.51 16.86 6.32
N GLN A 186 6.43 15.92 5.38
CA GLN A 186 6.10 16.21 3.99
C GLN A 186 4.70 15.70 3.65
N THR A 187 3.89 16.57 3.05
CA THR A 187 2.60 16.19 2.47
C THR A 187 2.82 15.60 1.10
N ILE A 188 2.22 14.44 0.86
CA ILE A 188 2.26 13.76 -0.43
C ILE A 188 1.11 14.24 -1.30
N LEU A 189 1.44 15.12 -2.23
CA LEU A 189 0.53 15.57 -3.29
C LEU A 189 0.92 14.88 -4.59
N GLY A 190 -0.04 14.72 -5.50
CA GLY A 190 0.23 14.07 -6.77
C GLY A 190 -0.99 14.03 -7.67
N GLN A 191 -0.73 13.94 -8.96
CA GLN A 191 -1.79 13.81 -9.95
C GLN A 191 -2.30 12.38 -10.00
N ARG A 192 -3.54 12.23 -10.39
CA ARG A 192 -4.15 10.97 -10.80
C ARG A 192 -3.23 10.23 -11.79
N GLY A 193 -3.09 8.92 -11.63
CA GLY A 193 -2.18 8.09 -12.43
C GLY A 193 -0.70 8.15 -12.01
N SER A 194 -0.33 8.98 -11.03
CA SER A 194 0.99 8.89 -10.40
C SER A 194 1.05 7.75 -9.39
N VAL A 195 2.27 7.32 -9.05
CA VAL A 195 2.51 6.25 -8.08
C VAL A 195 3.44 6.74 -6.98
N LEU A 196 2.99 6.65 -5.73
CA LEU A 196 3.86 6.78 -4.57
C LEU A 196 4.46 5.41 -4.24
N ALA A 197 5.78 5.29 -4.35
CA ALA A 197 6.53 4.17 -3.80
C ALA A 197 7.00 4.51 -2.38
N MET A 198 6.89 3.58 -1.43
CA MET A 198 7.34 3.83 -0.06
C MET A 198 7.79 2.55 0.65
N ARG A 199 8.78 2.69 1.56
CA ARG A 199 9.20 1.62 2.45
C ARG A 199 8.14 1.38 3.53
N PRO A 200 7.86 0.13 3.95
CA PRO A 200 6.87 -0.17 5.00
C PRO A 200 7.16 0.55 6.32
N MET A 201 8.43 0.67 6.68
CA MET A 201 8.85 1.34 7.91
C MET A 201 8.98 2.87 7.81
N LEU A 202 8.54 3.49 6.72
CA LEU A 202 8.38 4.94 6.65
C LEU A 202 7.23 5.36 7.56
N ALA A 203 7.49 6.25 8.51
CA ALA A 203 6.44 6.78 9.37
C ALA A 203 5.51 7.68 8.54
N HIS A 204 4.22 7.38 8.60
CA HIS A 204 3.22 8.11 7.85
C HIS A 204 1.88 8.19 8.59
N ARG A 205 1.08 9.15 8.21
CA ARG A 205 -0.31 9.31 8.65
C ARG A 205 -1.18 9.81 7.49
N SER A 206 -2.49 9.66 7.60
CA SER A 206 -3.40 10.37 6.72
C SER A 206 -4.28 11.32 7.52
N ILE A 207 -4.45 12.54 7.04
CA ILE A 207 -5.36 13.52 7.65
C ILE A 207 -6.78 13.34 7.12
N SER A 208 -7.76 13.93 7.81
CA SER A 208 -9.13 14.02 7.33
C SER A 208 -9.22 14.88 6.08
N SER A 209 -10.18 14.59 5.21
CA SER A 209 -10.54 15.48 4.12
C SER A 209 -11.09 16.79 4.68
N ARG A 210 -10.98 17.88 3.93
CA ARG A 210 -11.58 19.18 4.29
C ARG A 210 -13.11 19.05 4.29
N GLU A 211 -13.76 19.67 5.24
CA GLU A 211 -15.23 19.71 5.29
C GLU A 211 -15.79 20.37 4.01
N GLY A 212 -16.80 19.73 3.43
CA GLY A 212 -17.45 20.19 2.20
C GLY A 212 -16.69 19.83 0.90
N THR A 213 -15.58 19.07 0.96
CA THR A 213 -14.93 18.58 -0.26
C THR A 213 -15.87 17.69 -1.07
N THR A 214 -15.79 17.80 -2.39
CA THR A 214 -16.49 16.92 -3.33
C THR A 214 -15.55 15.89 -3.94
N GLN A 215 -14.29 15.86 -3.50
CA GLN A 215 -13.25 15.01 -4.07
C GLN A 215 -13.15 13.67 -3.35
N HIS A 216 -13.09 12.59 -4.10
CA HIS A 216 -12.63 11.29 -3.60
C HIS A 216 -11.11 11.28 -3.38
N ARG A 217 -10.64 10.35 -2.57
CA ARG A 217 -9.25 9.95 -2.52
C ARG A 217 -9.15 8.44 -2.54
N ARG A 218 -9.14 7.87 -3.73
CA ARG A 218 -9.00 6.43 -3.96
C ARG A 218 -7.57 6.05 -4.27
N ILE A 219 -7.15 4.94 -3.70
CA ILE A 219 -5.79 4.40 -3.85
C ILE A 219 -5.87 2.89 -4.02
N LEU A 220 -5.14 2.36 -5.01
CA LEU A 220 -4.79 0.96 -5.08
C LEU A 220 -3.39 0.77 -4.49
N HIS A 221 -3.28 -0.03 -3.42
CA HIS A 221 -2.08 -0.20 -2.61
C HIS A 221 -1.54 -1.60 -2.81
N LEU A 222 -0.36 -1.71 -3.43
CA LEU A 222 0.29 -2.97 -3.79
C LEU A 222 1.55 -3.14 -2.95
N GLU A 223 1.68 -4.30 -2.29
CA GLU A 223 2.85 -4.62 -1.48
C GLU A 223 3.70 -5.68 -2.17
N PHE A 224 4.98 -5.39 -2.28
CA PHE A 224 5.98 -6.24 -2.92
C PHE A 224 7.06 -6.64 -1.92
N THR A 225 7.72 -7.76 -2.20
CA THR A 225 8.91 -8.21 -1.49
C THR A 225 9.97 -8.68 -2.46
N GLY A 226 11.25 -8.43 -2.15
CA GLY A 226 12.40 -9.06 -2.80
C GLY A 226 12.78 -10.41 -2.18
N GLN A 227 12.02 -10.88 -1.18
CA GLN A 227 12.28 -12.12 -0.47
C GLN A 227 11.16 -13.14 -0.72
N PRO A 228 11.30 -14.06 -1.68
CA PRO A 228 10.26 -15.06 -2.00
C PRO A 228 9.95 -16.02 -0.86
N GLN A 229 10.93 -16.32 -0.02
CA GLN A 229 10.81 -17.26 1.10
C GLN A 229 10.88 -16.52 2.43
N LEU A 230 9.94 -16.81 3.33
CA LEU A 230 9.95 -16.29 4.68
C LEU A 230 10.75 -17.21 5.62
N PRO A 231 11.39 -16.68 6.67
CA PRO A 231 12.06 -17.48 7.69
C PRO A 231 11.09 -18.30 8.53
N ASP A 232 11.62 -19.18 9.37
CA ASP A 232 10.91 -20.03 10.35
C ASP A 232 9.78 -20.90 9.73
N GLY A 233 9.88 -21.23 8.42
CA GLY A 233 8.87 -22.03 7.73
C GLY A 233 7.55 -21.31 7.45
N PHE A 234 7.48 -19.99 7.67
CA PHE A 234 6.35 -19.20 7.23
C PHE A 234 6.30 -19.10 5.70
N GLU A 235 5.11 -18.91 5.15
CA GLU A 235 4.89 -18.69 3.73
C GLU A 235 4.03 -17.45 3.52
N TRP A 236 4.31 -16.67 2.46
CA TRP A 236 3.43 -15.61 2.02
C TRP A 236 2.03 -16.17 1.74
N HIS A 237 0.98 -15.42 2.13
CA HIS A 237 -0.39 -15.83 1.79
C HIS A 237 -0.58 -15.92 0.28
N ASP A 238 -0.14 -14.87 -0.43
CA ASP A 238 -0.03 -14.84 -1.89
C ASP A 238 1.40 -14.45 -2.26
N PHE A 239 1.90 -14.96 -3.37
CA PHE A 239 3.16 -14.53 -3.99
C PHE A 239 3.04 -14.67 -5.51
N ILE A 240 3.02 -13.53 -6.19
CA ILE A 240 2.99 -13.45 -7.66
C ILE A 240 4.37 -12.96 -8.11
N ALA A 241 5.20 -13.88 -8.60
CA ALA A 241 6.56 -13.58 -9.08
C ALA A 241 6.56 -12.59 -10.25
N ALA A 242 7.67 -11.84 -10.41
CA ALA A 242 7.91 -10.89 -11.50
C ALA A 242 7.96 -11.54 -12.88
#